data_b90cf0a81a4e5b7a45189060aae9c63d
#
_entry.id   b90cf0a81a4e5b7a45189060aae9c63d
#
_cell.length_a   1.000
_cell.length_b   1.000
_cell.length_c   1.000
_cell.angle_alpha   90.00
_cell.angle_beta   90.00
_cell.angle_gamma   90.00
#
_symmetry.space_group_name_H-M   'P 1'
#
loop_
_entity.id
_entity.type
_entity.pdbx_description
1 polymer ?
#
loop_
_entity_poly.entity_id
_entity_poly.type
_entity_poly.pdbx_seq_one_letter_code
_entity_poly.pdbx_strand_id
1 'polypeptide(L)'
;MRIALGADHAGYLLKVAVAKHLANHGHDVIDHGTDSEESVDYPPYCAAVGRSVVSGDAEFGIVLGGSGQGEAIAANKVRGIRAALCENEYTARLAREHNNANVLSLGGRILAPIFALAIVDVFLSATFQGGRHTRRLAQITDIEEEECL
;
A
#
# COMPACT_ATOMS: atom_id res chain seq x y z
N MET A 1 -0.81 1.45 15.11
CA MET A 1 -1.41 0.62 14.04
C MET A 1 -0.42 -0.46 13.64
N ARG A 2 -0.91 -1.59 13.12
CA ARG A 2 -0.08 -2.62 12.49
C ARG A 2 -0.06 -2.39 10.98
N ILE A 3 1.12 -2.27 10.39
CA ILE A 3 1.30 -1.94 8.97
C ILE A 3 2.13 -3.05 8.31
N ALA A 4 1.57 -3.68 7.28
CA ALA A 4 2.30 -4.68 6.50
C ALA A 4 3.12 -4.00 5.40
N LEU A 5 4.40 -4.38 5.29
CA LEU A 5 5.32 -3.89 4.25
C LEU A 5 5.77 -5.03 3.35
N GLY A 6 5.92 -4.75 2.07
CA GLY A 6 6.54 -5.65 1.11
C GLY A 6 7.17 -4.89 -0.03
N ALA A 7 8.32 -5.35 -0.50
CA ALA A 7 9.04 -4.72 -1.60
C ALA A 7 9.79 -5.76 -2.43
N ASP A 8 10.10 -5.39 -3.67
CA ASP A 8 11.17 -6.03 -4.42
C ASP A 8 12.53 -5.35 -4.14
N HIS A 9 13.56 -5.78 -4.84
CA HIS A 9 14.92 -5.23 -4.71
C HIS A 9 14.98 -3.72 -5.04
N ALA A 10 14.16 -3.22 -5.97
CA ALA A 10 14.15 -1.80 -6.33
C ALA A 10 13.44 -0.93 -5.28
N GLY A 11 12.52 -1.50 -4.51
CA GLY A 11 11.84 -0.83 -3.39
C GLY A 11 12.51 -1.06 -2.04
N TYR A 12 13.50 -1.94 -1.94
CA TYR A 12 14.09 -2.37 -0.66
C TYR A 12 14.61 -1.22 0.21
N LEU A 13 15.46 -0.34 -0.34
CA LEU A 13 16.00 0.78 0.44
C LEU A 13 14.92 1.74 0.93
N LEU A 14 13.91 2.00 0.11
CA LEU A 14 12.78 2.82 0.52
C LEU A 14 11.95 2.10 1.60
N LYS A 15 11.76 0.78 1.49
CA LYS A 15 11.08 -0.02 2.53
C LYS A 15 11.79 0.10 3.88
N VAL A 16 13.12 0.02 3.90
CA VAL A 16 13.91 0.19 5.13
C VAL A 16 13.66 1.57 5.76
N ALA A 17 13.66 2.62 4.95
CA ALA A 17 13.39 3.98 5.44
C ALA A 17 11.95 4.11 5.98
N VAL A 18 10.96 3.56 5.28
CA VAL A 18 9.56 3.56 5.70
C VAL A 18 9.37 2.75 7.00
N ALA A 19 9.96 1.55 7.09
CA ALA A 19 9.88 0.72 8.30
C ALA A 19 10.42 1.44 9.53
N LYS A 20 11.58 2.09 9.39
CA LYS A 20 12.17 2.89 10.47
C LYS A 20 11.28 4.08 10.86
N HIS A 21 10.75 4.78 9.88
CA HIS A 21 9.84 5.91 10.11
C HIS A 21 8.59 5.48 10.88
N LEU A 22 7.94 4.40 10.45
CA LEU A 22 6.77 3.84 11.10
C LEU A 22 7.05 3.42 12.54
N ALA A 23 8.15 2.72 12.80
CA ALA A 23 8.54 2.31 14.14
C ALA A 23 8.78 3.52 15.05
N ASN A 24 9.45 4.58 14.55
CA ASN A 24 9.69 5.82 15.29
C ASN A 24 8.39 6.58 15.63
N HIS A 25 7.30 6.33 14.90
CA HIS A 25 5.96 6.91 15.14
C HIS A 25 5.03 5.96 15.90
N GLY A 26 5.56 4.88 16.49
CA GLY A 26 4.81 3.96 17.34
C GLY A 26 3.91 2.98 16.59
N HIS A 27 4.20 2.71 15.32
CA HIS A 27 3.51 1.67 14.55
C HIS A 27 4.26 0.34 14.62
N ASP A 28 3.51 -0.75 14.63
CA ASP A 28 4.06 -2.11 14.50
C ASP A 28 4.18 -2.48 13.02
N VAL A 29 5.36 -2.93 12.61
CA VAL A 29 5.65 -3.30 11.23
C VAL A 29 5.65 -4.81 11.06
N ILE A 30 4.90 -5.30 10.08
CA ILE A 30 4.93 -6.70 9.61
C ILE A 30 5.66 -6.67 8.26
N ASP A 31 6.94 -7.05 8.25
CA ASP A 31 7.77 -7.03 7.05
C ASP A 31 7.73 -8.39 6.34
N HIS A 32 7.18 -8.41 5.13
CA HIS A 32 7.11 -9.59 4.26
C HIS A 32 8.33 -9.75 3.33
N GLY A 33 9.29 -8.85 3.39
CA GLY A 33 10.49 -8.87 2.52
C GLY A 33 10.31 -7.93 1.31
N THR A 34 11.25 -7.88 0.34
CA THR A 34 12.55 -8.60 0.43
C THR A 34 13.47 -7.98 1.50
N ASP A 35 14.59 -8.64 1.76
CA ASP A 35 15.57 -8.22 2.78
C ASP A 35 16.94 -7.83 2.21
N SER A 36 17.03 -7.68 0.89
CA SER A 36 18.26 -7.29 0.18
C SER A 36 17.97 -6.57 -1.14
N GLU A 37 19.02 -6.08 -1.78
CA GLU A 37 18.99 -5.50 -3.13
C GLU A 37 19.19 -6.55 -4.24
N GLU A 38 19.25 -7.84 -3.90
CA GLU A 38 19.29 -8.92 -4.91
C GLU A 38 17.95 -9.01 -5.65
N SER A 39 18.04 -9.21 -6.97
CA SER A 39 16.86 -9.21 -7.84
C SER A 39 15.84 -10.29 -7.44
N VAL A 40 14.62 -9.86 -7.18
CA VAL A 40 13.47 -10.71 -6.87
C VAL A 40 12.22 -10.17 -7.59
N ASP A 41 11.21 -11.03 -7.72
CA ASP A 41 9.94 -10.67 -8.31
C ASP A 41 8.99 -10.09 -7.27
N TYR A 42 8.38 -8.93 -7.55
CA TYR A 42 7.51 -8.20 -6.61
C TYR A 42 6.15 -8.87 -6.32
N PRO A 43 5.48 -9.60 -7.24
CA PRO A 43 4.09 -10.01 -7.05
C PRO A 43 3.85 -10.85 -5.78
N PRO A 44 4.70 -11.81 -5.40
CA PRO A 44 4.49 -12.58 -4.16
C PRO A 44 4.51 -11.71 -2.90
N TYR A 45 5.39 -10.71 -2.84
CA TYR A 45 5.47 -9.78 -1.71
C TYR A 45 4.24 -8.89 -1.61
N CYS A 46 3.77 -8.37 -2.74
CA CYS A 46 2.56 -7.55 -2.80
C CYS A 46 1.31 -8.34 -2.40
N ALA A 47 1.20 -9.59 -2.84
CA ALA A 47 0.12 -10.47 -2.45
C ALA A 47 0.16 -10.80 -0.95
N ALA A 48 1.35 -11.00 -0.37
CA ALA A 48 1.51 -11.24 1.07
C ALA A 48 1.02 -10.05 1.90
N VAL A 49 1.40 -8.82 1.50
CA VAL A 49 0.89 -7.59 2.12
C VAL A 49 -0.64 -7.52 2.03
N GLY A 50 -1.20 -7.74 0.84
CA GLY A 50 -2.65 -7.72 0.65
C GLY A 50 -3.37 -8.73 1.55
N ARG A 51 -2.86 -9.96 1.64
CA ARG A 51 -3.43 -11.01 2.51
C ARG A 51 -3.39 -10.64 3.99
N SER A 52 -2.30 -10.01 4.46
CA SER A 52 -2.22 -9.52 5.85
C SER A 52 -3.26 -8.45 6.15
N VAL A 53 -3.60 -7.60 5.17
CA VAL A 53 -4.63 -6.58 5.35
C VAL A 53 -6.03 -7.21 5.37
N VAL A 54 -6.34 -8.12 4.45
CA VAL A 54 -7.69 -8.72 4.39
C VAL A 54 -7.94 -9.72 5.51
N SER A 55 -6.90 -10.37 6.07
CA SER A 55 -7.02 -11.23 7.26
C SER A 55 -7.21 -10.43 8.56
N GLY A 56 -6.91 -9.13 8.55
CA GLY A 56 -6.93 -8.28 9.74
C GLY A 56 -5.65 -8.36 10.58
N ASP A 57 -4.60 -9.02 10.10
CA ASP A 57 -3.29 -9.01 10.76
C ASP A 57 -2.64 -7.63 10.70
N ALA A 58 -2.89 -6.88 9.62
CA ALA A 58 -2.50 -5.49 9.46
C ALA A 58 -3.72 -4.60 9.17
N GLU A 59 -3.68 -3.36 9.65
CA GLU A 59 -4.71 -2.36 9.37
C GLU A 59 -4.54 -1.75 7.97
N PHE A 60 -3.29 -1.55 7.55
CA PHE A 60 -2.91 -1.05 6.23
C PHE A 60 -1.71 -1.80 5.68
N GLY A 61 -1.54 -1.75 4.38
CA GLY A 61 -0.36 -2.26 3.69
C GLY A 61 0.38 -1.16 2.93
N ILE A 62 1.69 -1.34 2.76
CA ILE A 62 2.51 -0.51 1.87
C ILE A 62 3.35 -1.45 1.01
N VAL A 63 3.25 -1.31 -0.30
CA VAL A 63 4.03 -2.06 -1.28
C VAL A 63 4.98 -1.11 -2.01
N LEU A 64 6.21 -1.53 -2.19
CA LEU A 64 7.27 -0.68 -2.72
C LEU A 64 8.06 -1.42 -3.80
N GLY A 65 8.29 -0.75 -4.91
CA GLY A 65 9.09 -1.28 -6.01
C GLY A 65 9.86 -0.17 -6.71
N GLY A 66 10.20 -0.36 -7.96
CA GLY A 66 10.89 0.66 -8.76
C GLY A 66 9.99 1.85 -9.08
N SER A 67 8.81 1.58 -9.65
CA SER A 67 7.82 2.61 -10.02
C SER A 67 6.56 2.56 -9.17
N GLY A 68 6.31 1.47 -8.46
CA GLY A 68 5.05 1.24 -7.74
C GLY A 68 3.89 0.77 -8.62
N GLN A 69 4.06 0.74 -9.95
CA GLN A 69 2.99 0.40 -10.90
C GLN A 69 2.59 -1.08 -10.79
N GLY A 70 3.54 -1.97 -10.99
CA GLY A 70 3.34 -3.42 -10.91
C GLY A 70 2.90 -3.85 -9.51
N GLU A 71 3.45 -3.21 -8.49
CA GLU A 71 3.13 -3.45 -7.09
C GLU A 71 1.65 -3.14 -6.80
N ALA A 72 1.15 -2.00 -7.30
CA ALA A 72 -0.27 -1.64 -7.17
C ALA A 72 -1.17 -2.65 -7.90
N ILE A 73 -0.80 -3.03 -9.13
CA ILE A 73 -1.55 -4.01 -9.94
C ILE A 73 -1.59 -5.37 -9.22
N ALA A 74 -0.44 -5.85 -8.72
CA ALA A 74 -0.35 -7.13 -8.03
C ALA A 74 -1.15 -7.15 -6.72
N ALA A 75 -1.02 -6.11 -5.91
CA ALA A 75 -1.78 -5.99 -4.66
C ALA A 75 -3.30 -6.00 -4.91
N ASN A 76 -3.78 -5.31 -5.95
CA ASN A 76 -5.18 -5.27 -6.34
C ASN A 76 -5.73 -6.61 -6.87
N LYS A 77 -4.88 -7.63 -7.10
CA LYS A 77 -5.34 -9.00 -7.40
C LYS A 77 -5.78 -9.77 -6.17
N VAL A 78 -5.47 -9.27 -4.98
CA VAL A 78 -5.99 -9.85 -3.73
C VAL A 78 -7.37 -9.27 -3.47
N ARG A 79 -8.39 -10.13 -3.38
CA ARG A 79 -9.78 -9.72 -3.13
C ARG A 79 -9.88 -8.88 -1.87
N GLY A 80 -10.60 -7.77 -1.95
CA GLY A 80 -10.78 -6.82 -0.85
C GLY A 80 -9.67 -5.76 -0.74
N ILE A 81 -8.66 -5.79 -1.62
CA ILE A 81 -7.61 -4.77 -1.66
C ILE A 81 -7.98 -3.65 -2.62
N ARG A 82 -7.80 -2.43 -2.16
CA ARG A 82 -7.81 -1.20 -2.93
C ARG A 82 -6.45 -0.54 -2.76
N ALA A 83 -5.50 -0.97 -3.59
CA ALA A 83 -4.16 -0.41 -3.63
C ALA A 83 -4.12 0.82 -4.52
N ALA A 84 -3.55 1.89 -4.02
CA ALA A 84 -3.39 3.16 -4.72
C ALA A 84 -1.91 3.50 -4.89
N LEU A 85 -1.48 3.72 -6.13
CA LEU A 85 -0.19 4.33 -6.44
C LEU A 85 -0.28 5.83 -6.15
N CYS A 86 0.56 6.33 -5.26
CA CYS A 86 0.59 7.74 -4.90
C CYS A 86 1.99 8.32 -5.08
N GLU A 87 2.07 9.43 -5.80
CA GLU A 87 3.32 10.14 -6.08
C GLU A 87 3.41 11.49 -5.36
N ASN A 88 2.37 11.86 -4.63
CA ASN A 88 2.31 13.07 -3.81
C ASN A 88 1.27 12.92 -2.69
N GLU A 89 1.33 13.85 -1.73
CA GLU A 89 0.44 13.87 -0.56
C GLU A 89 -1.03 14.07 -0.93
N TYR A 90 -1.33 14.81 -2.01
CA TYR A 90 -2.70 15.03 -2.45
C TYR A 90 -3.36 13.75 -2.94
N THR A 91 -2.66 12.97 -3.78
CA THR A 91 -3.17 11.67 -4.26
C THR A 91 -3.31 10.66 -3.14
N ALA A 92 -2.39 10.65 -2.17
CA ALA A 92 -2.48 9.80 -0.98
C ALA A 92 -3.70 10.15 -0.11
N ARG A 93 -3.97 11.43 0.08
CA ARG A 93 -5.17 11.91 0.78
C ARG A 93 -6.44 11.43 0.09
N LEU A 94 -6.56 11.66 -1.23
CA LEU A 94 -7.75 11.26 -1.97
C LEU A 94 -7.93 9.75 -2.04
N ALA A 95 -6.85 8.97 -2.11
CA ALA A 95 -6.92 7.52 -2.05
C ALA A 95 -7.63 7.04 -0.78
N ARG A 96 -7.36 7.69 0.34
CA ARG A 96 -8.05 7.38 1.61
C ARG A 96 -9.45 7.99 1.68
N GLU A 97 -9.57 9.31 1.48
CA GLU A 97 -10.82 10.05 1.65
C GLU A 97 -11.93 9.58 0.70
N HIS A 98 -11.59 9.32 -0.55
CA HIS A 98 -12.57 8.97 -1.59
C HIS A 98 -12.69 7.47 -1.86
N ASN A 99 -11.58 6.73 -1.82
CA ASN A 99 -11.54 5.33 -2.24
C ASN A 99 -11.34 4.35 -1.09
N ASN A 100 -11.20 4.86 0.13
CA ASN A 100 -10.88 4.03 1.31
C ASN A 100 -9.78 3.01 0.99
N ALA A 101 -8.73 3.46 0.28
CA ALA A 101 -7.62 2.61 -0.10
C ALA A 101 -6.98 2.02 1.16
N ASN A 102 -6.72 0.72 1.15
CA ASN A 102 -6.15 0.01 2.28
C ASN A 102 -4.70 -0.45 2.05
N VAL A 103 -4.19 -0.25 0.83
CA VAL A 103 -2.78 -0.45 0.49
C VAL A 103 -2.27 0.77 -0.28
N LEU A 104 -1.10 1.27 0.14
CA LEU A 104 -0.35 2.32 -0.54
C LEU A 104 0.74 1.69 -1.40
N SER A 105 0.90 2.14 -2.64
CA SER A 105 2.01 1.73 -3.51
C SER A 105 2.94 2.90 -3.79
N LEU A 106 4.25 2.67 -3.66
CA LEU A 106 5.29 3.69 -3.82
C LEU A 106 6.42 3.21 -4.74
N GLY A 107 6.97 4.15 -5.51
CA GLY A 107 8.11 3.92 -6.39
C GLY A 107 9.43 4.43 -5.81
N GLY A 108 10.34 3.51 -5.45
CA GLY A 108 11.65 3.85 -4.90
C GLY A 108 12.62 4.52 -5.88
N ARG A 109 12.36 4.40 -7.19
CA ARG A 109 13.12 5.11 -8.24
C ARG A 109 12.47 6.44 -8.65
N ILE A 110 11.27 6.72 -8.16
CA ILE A 110 10.49 7.92 -8.50
C ILE A 110 10.56 8.94 -7.36
N LEU A 111 10.44 8.49 -6.11
CA LEU A 111 10.32 9.33 -4.94
C LEU A 111 11.62 9.41 -4.15
N ALA A 112 12.04 10.63 -3.82
CA ALA A 112 13.03 10.80 -2.76
C ALA A 112 12.41 10.33 -1.42
N PRO A 113 13.21 9.72 -0.51
CA PRO A 113 12.69 9.18 0.75
C PRO A 113 11.87 10.19 1.56
N ILE A 114 12.31 11.44 1.64
CA ILE A 114 11.59 12.49 2.39
C ILE A 114 10.16 12.71 1.88
N PHE A 115 9.94 12.68 0.57
CA PHE A 115 8.60 12.81 -0.02
C PHE A 115 7.78 11.54 0.20
N ALA A 116 8.39 10.37 0.08
CA ALA A 116 7.70 9.11 0.34
C ALA A 116 7.20 9.02 1.79
N LEU A 117 7.99 9.45 2.77
CA LEU A 117 7.58 9.46 4.18
C LEU A 117 6.41 10.43 4.41
N ALA A 118 6.42 11.61 3.80
CA ALA A 118 5.28 12.55 3.87
C ALA A 118 4.00 11.95 3.26
N ILE A 119 4.12 11.23 2.14
CA ILE A 119 3.00 10.50 1.52
C ILE A 119 2.45 9.43 2.48
N VAL A 120 3.33 8.66 3.13
CA VAL A 120 2.94 7.64 4.12
C VAL A 120 2.17 8.29 5.27
N ASP A 121 2.67 9.38 5.84
CA ASP A 121 2.01 10.08 6.95
C ASP A 121 0.60 10.56 6.58
N VAL A 122 0.43 11.14 5.39
CA VAL A 122 -0.88 11.58 4.89
C VAL A 122 -1.80 10.39 4.66
N PHE A 123 -1.31 9.32 4.05
CA PHE A 123 -2.11 8.11 3.81
C PHE A 123 -2.63 7.51 5.12
N LEU A 124 -1.78 7.39 6.15
CA LEU A 124 -2.15 6.78 7.43
C LEU A 124 -3.04 7.68 8.30
N SER A 125 -2.98 9.00 8.14
CA SER A 125 -3.77 9.96 8.92
C SER A 125 -5.11 10.32 8.29
N ALA A 126 -5.26 10.24 6.97
CA ALA A 126 -6.50 10.58 6.29
C ALA A 126 -7.57 9.51 6.54
N THR A 127 -8.84 9.94 6.62
CA THR A 127 -9.98 9.08 6.92
C THR A 127 -10.99 9.08 5.78
N PHE A 128 -11.66 7.94 5.57
CA PHE A 128 -12.69 7.82 4.53
C PHE A 128 -13.87 8.74 4.82
N GLN A 129 -14.27 9.55 3.84
CA GLN A 129 -15.34 10.54 3.98
C GLN A 129 -16.76 9.95 3.85
N GLY A 130 -16.89 8.73 3.31
CA GLY A 130 -18.19 8.11 3.08
C GLY A 130 -19.05 8.86 2.06
N GLY A 131 -20.32 9.08 2.38
CA GLY A 131 -21.26 9.85 1.54
C GLY A 131 -21.38 9.26 0.13
N ARG A 132 -21.23 10.11 -0.91
CA ARG A 132 -21.31 9.71 -2.32
C ARG A 132 -20.27 8.66 -2.73
N HIS A 133 -19.16 8.56 -2.00
CA HIS A 133 -18.09 7.60 -2.28
C HIS A 133 -18.48 6.17 -1.89
N THR A 134 -19.29 6.00 -0.85
CA THR A 134 -19.75 4.67 -0.38
C THR A 134 -20.42 3.86 -1.49
N ARG A 135 -21.33 4.49 -2.25
CA ARG A 135 -22.02 3.82 -3.37
C ARG A 135 -21.04 3.38 -4.47
N ARG A 136 -20.04 4.21 -4.77
CA ARG A 136 -19.01 3.90 -5.79
C ARG A 136 -18.13 2.75 -5.37
N LEU A 137 -17.75 2.69 -4.09
CA LEU A 137 -16.99 1.56 -3.56
C LEU A 137 -17.79 0.27 -3.56
N ALA A 138 -19.10 0.33 -3.26
CA ALA A 138 -19.98 -0.84 -3.40
C ALA A 138 -19.98 -1.38 -4.84
N GLN A 139 -20.08 -0.51 -5.84
CA GLN A 139 -20.00 -0.93 -7.26
C GLN A 139 -18.64 -1.56 -7.63
N ILE A 140 -17.53 -1.10 -7.03
CA ILE A 140 -16.22 -1.75 -7.23
C ILE A 140 -16.24 -3.15 -6.60
N THR A 141 -16.83 -3.29 -5.42
CA THR A 141 -16.99 -4.61 -4.77
C THR A 141 -17.88 -5.55 -5.59
N ASP A 142 -18.98 -5.05 -6.15
CA ASP A 142 -19.87 -5.84 -7.03
C ASP A 142 -19.09 -6.39 -8.23
N ILE A 143 -18.26 -5.54 -8.89
CA ILE A 143 -17.41 -5.96 -10.01
C ILE A 143 -16.40 -7.03 -9.55
N GLU A 144 -15.76 -6.85 -8.40
CA GLU A 144 -14.83 -7.84 -7.87
C GLU A 144 -15.50 -9.18 -7.59
N GLU A 145 -16.74 -9.17 -7.08
CA GLU A 145 -17.52 -10.39 -6.81
C GLU A 145 -17.96 -11.10 -8.08
N GLU A 146 -18.29 -10.35 -9.13
CA GLU A 146 -18.69 -10.90 -10.43
C GLU A 146 -17.52 -11.54 -11.18
N GLU A 147 -16.33 -10.95 -11.12
CA GLU A 147 -15.16 -11.36 -11.92
C GLU A 147 -14.23 -12.35 -11.19
N CYS A 148 -14.22 -12.34 -9.86
CA CYS A 148 -13.36 -13.19 -9.02
C CYS A 148 -14.10 -14.40 -8.47
N LEU A 149 -14.66 -15.22 -9.34
CA LEU A 149 -15.33 -16.49 -8.99
C LEU A 149 -14.31 -17.60 -8.69
#